data_2394d66db6171a8a20e060189b63f1a2
#
_entry.id   2394d66db6171a8a20e060189b63f1a2
#
_cell.length_a   1.000
_cell.length_b   1.000
_cell.length_c   1.000
_cell.angle_alpha   90.00
_cell.angle_beta   90.00
_cell.angle_gamma   90.00
#
_symmetry.space_group_name_H-M   'P 1'
#
loop_
_entity.id
_entity.type
_entity.pdbx_description
1 polymer ?
#
loop_
_entity_poly.entity_id
_entity_poly.type
_entity_poly.pdbx_seq_one_letter_code
_entity_poly.pdbx_strand_id
1 'polypeptide(L)'
;MNTVYEYLQEARHDRRLRRTTHHYISDMIEYYGRDRVFEGIYGMEKQLDAIVAYFRAHSLSMERRLLLLVGPQGSGKSMTVDHLKRKLEEYSRTADGALYAVAGCPFHQHPFDLVPPEVREDYHIAWHEEAVPCPVCDRLIARHGGWKRVPVERIYISARDKVGVAKHTPTDLRREDITNFVGNINFAMLKERGSTYDPEAYDFEGKIIWANRGILDWTEVFKSRRQLLSLLLELIQSKRIDLANFPTVHVDEVVIGHSNYPEYLVFVSEDIMEPLRGRIHKIDFPYNVDLEGEKKIYKTLIERANRIRGEEKHVPEDVYELAARYALKTREDSQGLRGLSPRFFEDAFSYAYTLAGRCIDLDTISAAIERTFEHQSMKDLNLKELLKQFEETKAEFINRKVDLIVEEIVPTHFYDYGQNLYLNYLEAASRNVAGEPLSPTEKELVEEVEGIMVAKRQISRQGRVAFENVLLERKAELARMSYRDNEHLRSAINEIVFNKIKNLLRLYEKSEELDHTGQELLGLLYRSAVAQYGYCEVCARSLFKVLGRSV
;
A
#
# COMPACT_ATOMS: atom_id res chain seq x y z
N MET A 1 -10.56 0.78 -41.39
CA MET A 1 -9.29 1.44 -41.78
C MET A 1 -8.32 0.35 -42.23
N ASN A 2 -8.05 0.28 -43.53
CA ASN A 2 -7.19 -0.78 -44.09
C ASN A 2 -5.85 -0.23 -44.61
N THR A 3 -5.75 1.07 -44.79
CA THR A 3 -4.54 1.73 -45.33
C THR A 3 -4.17 2.99 -44.54
N VAL A 4 -2.92 3.43 -44.67
CA VAL A 4 -2.43 4.69 -44.07
C VAL A 4 -3.28 5.87 -44.53
N TYR A 5 -3.71 5.90 -45.77
CA TYR A 5 -4.57 6.99 -46.28
C TYR A 5 -5.94 7.03 -45.56
N GLU A 6 -6.61 5.90 -45.46
CA GLU A 6 -7.88 5.81 -44.73
C GLU A 6 -7.71 6.17 -43.27
N TYR A 7 -6.63 5.71 -42.62
CA TYR A 7 -6.30 6.06 -41.25
C TYR A 7 -6.14 7.59 -41.08
N LEU A 8 -5.47 8.26 -41.99
CA LEU A 8 -5.30 9.71 -41.96
C LEU A 8 -6.61 10.47 -42.12
N GLN A 9 -7.52 10.00 -42.98
CA GLN A 9 -8.83 10.62 -43.13
C GLN A 9 -9.66 10.51 -41.85
N GLU A 10 -9.66 9.35 -41.20
CA GLU A 10 -10.35 9.13 -39.93
C GLU A 10 -9.71 9.94 -38.79
N ALA A 11 -8.39 10.02 -38.75
CA ALA A 11 -7.65 10.78 -37.76
C ALA A 11 -7.92 12.29 -37.78
N ARG A 12 -8.43 12.84 -38.89
CA ARG A 12 -8.88 14.24 -38.94
C ARG A 12 -10.09 14.49 -38.05
N HIS A 13 -10.95 13.49 -37.90
CA HIS A 13 -12.20 13.58 -37.16
C HIS A 13 -12.11 12.96 -35.77
N ASP A 14 -11.24 11.95 -35.58
CA ASP A 14 -11.04 11.30 -34.30
C ASP A 14 -9.64 11.61 -33.70
N ARG A 15 -9.61 12.50 -32.71
CA ARG A 15 -8.38 12.88 -32.02
C ARG A 15 -7.67 11.69 -31.35
N ARG A 16 -8.41 10.60 -31.01
CA ARG A 16 -7.85 9.42 -30.36
C ARG A 16 -6.81 8.72 -31.22
N LEU A 17 -6.91 8.84 -32.54
CA LEU A 17 -5.95 8.29 -33.48
C LEU A 17 -4.64 9.11 -33.58
N ARG A 18 -4.59 10.31 -32.98
CA ARG A 18 -3.45 11.23 -32.96
C ARG A 18 -2.70 11.27 -31.63
N ARG A 19 -2.96 10.33 -30.73
CA ARG A 19 -2.39 10.32 -29.39
C ARG A 19 -0.91 9.91 -29.39
N THR A 20 -0.09 10.63 -28.63
CA THR A 20 1.22 10.11 -28.19
C THR A 20 1.01 9.04 -27.13
N THR A 21 2.04 8.26 -26.82
CA THR A 21 1.96 7.24 -25.77
C THR A 21 1.64 7.85 -24.38
N HIS A 22 2.18 9.03 -24.05
CA HIS A 22 1.83 9.73 -22.81
C HIS A 22 0.34 10.11 -22.78
N HIS A 23 -0.19 10.61 -23.88
CA HIS A 23 -1.60 10.96 -24.01
C HIS A 23 -2.48 9.70 -23.93
N TYR A 24 -2.06 8.60 -24.55
CA TYR A 24 -2.77 7.33 -24.51
C TYR A 24 -2.88 6.77 -23.08
N ILE A 25 -1.81 6.86 -22.27
CA ILE A 25 -1.83 6.45 -20.87
C ILE A 25 -2.67 7.41 -20.03
N SER A 26 -2.63 8.72 -20.31
CA SER A 26 -3.49 9.70 -19.63
C SER A 26 -4.98 9.40 -19.86
N ASP A 27 -5.36 9.14 -21.13
CA ASP A 27 -6.73 8.77 -21.49
C ASP A 27 -7.17 7.45 -20.81
N MET A 28 -6.27 6.46 -20.73
CA MET A 28 -6.53 5.22 -20.02
C MET A 28 -6.82 5.47 -18.53
N ILE A 29 -6.03 6.33 -17.87
CA ILE A 29 -6.25 6.70 -16.46
C ILE A 29 -7.58 7.43 -16.29
N GLU A 30 -7.95 8.31 -17.22
CA GLU A 30 -9.25 8.99 -17.19
C GLU A 30 -10.42 8.03 -17.43
N TYR A 31 -10.26 7.07 -18.34
CA TYR A 31 -11.30 6.08 -18.66
C TYR A 31 -11.66 5.19 -17.47
N TYR A 32 -10.67 4.68 -16.74
CA TYR A 32 -10.90 3.81 -15.59
C TYR A 32 -11.09 4.57 -14.28
N GLY A 33 -10.52 5.76 -14.16
CA GLY A 33 -10.34 6.49 -12.92
C GLY A 33 -9.15 5.98 -12.09
N ARG A 34 -8.46 6.91 -11.39
CA ARG A 34 -7.27 6.63 -10.58
C ARG A 34 -7.41 5.40 -9.68
N ASP A 35 -8.51 5.34 -8.92
CA ASP A 35 -8.70 4.31 -7.89
C ASP A 35 -8.86 2.89 -8.48
N ARG A 36 -9.45 2.78 -9.68
CA ARG A 36 -9.52 1.50 -10.40
C ARG A 36 -8.20 1.11 -11.07
N VAL A 37 -7.43 2.10 -11.52
CA VAL A 37 -6.10 1.84 -12.09
C VAL A 37 -5.18 1.27 -11.03
N PHE A 38 -5.22 1.82 -9.82
CA PHE A 38 -4.31 1.47 -8.71
C PHE A 38 -5.02 0.71 -7.58
N GLU A 39 -6.04 -0.06 -7.90
CA GLU A 39 -6.80 -0.85 -6.94
C GLU A 39 -5.88 -1.79 -6.14
N GLY A 40 -6.00 -1.76 -4.80
CA GLY A 40 -5.16 -2.57 -3.90
C GLY A 40 -3.83 -1.92 -3.51
N ILE A 41 -3.56 -0.67 -3.93
CA ILE A 41 -2.44 0.13 -3.44
C ILE A 41 -2.99 1.12 -2.42
N TYR A 42 -2.54 1.00 -1.17
CA TYR A 42 -3.06 1.77 -0.04
C TYR A 42 -1.98 2.66 0.58
N GLY A 43 -2.39 3.84 1.08
CA GLY A 43 -1.53 4.77 1.80
C GLY A 43 -0.49 5.50 0.95
N MET A 44 -0.67 5.47 -0.39
CA MET A 44 0.24 6.08 -1.37
C MET A 44 -0.48 7.10 -2.27
N GLU A 45 -1.58 7.65 -1.81
CA GLU A 45 -2.48 8.52 -2.59
C GLU A 45 -1.73 9.69 -3.23
N LYS A 46 -0.84 10.35 -2.46
CA LYS A 46 -0.02 11.47 -2.96
C LYS A 46 0.88 11.07 -4.13
N GLN A 47 1.49 9.90 -4.04
CA GLN A 47 2.37 9.36 -5.09
C GLN A 47 1.59 8.97 -6.33
N LEU A 48 0.42 8.36 -6.14
CA LEU A 48 -0.47 8.00 -7.23
C LEU A 48 -1.03 9.24 -7.93
N ASP A 49 -1.43 10.26 -7.18
CA ASP A 49 -1.85 11.55 -7.74
C ASP A 49 -0.70 12.25 -8.51
N ALA A 50 0.53 12.16 -8.02
CA ALA A 50 1.70 12.68 -8.73
C ALA A 50 1.95 11.95 -10.07
N ILE A 51 1.74 10.62 -10.12
CA ILE A 51 1.82 9.85 -11.37
C ILE A 51 0.72 10.29 -12.35
N VAL A 52 -0.52 10.43 -11.88
CA VAL A 52 -1.63 10.91 -12.72
C VAL A 52 -1.33 12.32 -13.26
N ALA A 53 -0.85 13.21 -12.39
CA ALA A 53 -0.45 14.56 -12.77
C ALA A 53 0.69 14.58 -13.81
N TYR A 54 1.68 13.68 -13.65
CA TYR A 54 2.75 13.50 -14.62
C TYR A 54 2.21 13.16 -16.01
N PHE A 55 1.36 12.14 -16.13
CA PHE A 55 0.80 11.74 -17.43
C PHE A 55 -0.08 12.84 -18.03
N ARG A 56 -0.88 13.51 -17.24
CA ARG A 56 -1.73 14.62 -17.70
C ARG A 56 -0.90 15.80 -18.19
N ALA A 57 0.16 16.18 -17.49
CA ALA A 57 1.04 17.27 -17.89
C ALA A 57 1.82 16.94 -19.18
N HIS A 58 2.38 15.73 -19.26
CA HIS A 58 3.21 15.33 -20.40
C HIS A 58 2.40 14.87 -21.63
N SER A 59 1.10 14.67 -21.51
CA SER A 59 0.22 14.48 -22.66
C SER A 59 0.11 15.73 -23.54
N LEU A 60 0.34 16.91 -22.94
CA LEU A 60 0.30 18.21 -23.63
C LEU A 60 1.70 18.74 -23.99
N SER A 61 2.77 18.10 -23.52
CA SER A 61 4.14 18.57 -23.69
C SER A 61 4.84 17.89 -24.86
N MET A 62 5.63 18.66 -25.59
CA MET A 62 6.58 18.12 -26.60
C MET A 62 7.81 17.49 -25.94
N GLU A 63 8.18 17.94 -24.75
CA GLU A 63 9.30 17.39 -23.98
C GLU A 63 8.89 16.12 -23.23
N ARG A 64 9.69 15.09 -23.37
CA ARG A 64 9.55 13.86 -22.59
C ARG A 64 10.52 13.86 -21.42
N ARG A 65 10.13 13.21 -20.37
CA ARG A 65 10.96 13.01 -19.18
C ARG A 65 10.87 11.57 -18.71
N LEU A 66 11.97 11.04 -18.21
CA LEU A 66 11.96 9.79 -17.48
C LEU A 66 11.11 9.94 -16.21
N LEU A 67 10.06 9.16 -16.07
CA LEU A 67 9.35 9.04 -14.79
C LEU A 67 10.20 8.14 -13.88
N LEU A 68 10.78 8.72 -12.84
CA LEU A 68 11.65 8.01 -11.90
C LEU A 68 10.98 7.84 -10.55
N LEU A 69 10.75 6.58 -10.15
CA LEU A 69 10.22 6.21 -8.84
C LEU A 69 11.38 5.86 -7.90
N VAL A 70 11.61 6.70 -6.86
CA VAL A 70 12.70 6.52 -5.91
C VAL A 70 12.16 6.15 -4.54
N GLY A 71 12.67 5.09 -3.95
CA GLY A 71 12.23 4.68 -2.61
C GLY A 71 12.81 3.33 -2.19
N PRO A 72 12.61 2.94 -0.93
CA PRO A 72 13.15 1.69 -0.40
C PRO A 72 12.54 0.48 -1.08
N GLN A 73 13.16 -0.69 -0.90
CA GLN A 73 12.65 -1.95 -1.44
C GLN A 73 11.32 -2.32 -0.75
N GLY A 74 10.34 -2.79 -1.53
CA GLY A 74 9.03 -3.16 -1.00
C GLY A 74 8.07 -1.97 -0.77
N SER A 75 8.40 -0.75 -1.21
CA SER A 75 7.52 0.42 -1.10
C SER A 75 6.39 0.51 -2.15
N GLY A 76 6.17 -0.53 -2.96
CA GLY A 76 5.07 -0.56 -3.93
C GLY A 76 5.38 -0.05 -5.33
N LYS A 77 6.61 0.44 -5.63
CA LYS A 77 7.00 0.97 -6.96
C LYS A 77 6.64 0.02 -8.10
N SER A 78 7.15 -1.21 -8.05
CA SER A 78 6.93 -2.19 -9.12
C SER A 78 5.45 -2.57 -9.24
N MET A 79 4.74 -2.69 -8.11
CA MET A 79 3.31 -2.98 -8.11
C MET A 79 2.52 -1.87 -8.82
N THR A 80 2.86 -0.62 -8.58
CA THR A 80 2.24 0.55 -9.24
C THR A 80 2.42 0.49 -10.77
N VAL A 81 3.64 0.18 -11.24
CA VAL A 81 3.90 0.07 -12.68
C VAL A 81 3.23 -1.17 -13.28
N ASP A 82 3.18 -2.28 -12.56
CA ASP A 82 2.47 -3.49 -13.01
C ASP A 82 0.96 -3.25 -13.15
N HIS A 83 0.37 -2.43 -12.28
CA HIS A 83 -1.02 -1.99 -12.41
C HIS A 83 -1.25 -1.14 -13.67
N LEU A 84 -0.36 -0.16 -13.94
CA LEU A 84 -0.42 0.63 -15.17
C LEU A 84 -0.35 -0.26 -16.42
N LYS A 85 0.62 -1.19 -16.48
CA LYS A 85 0.79 -2.11 -17.61
C LYS A 85 -0.45 -2.97 -17.84
N ARG A 86 -0.99 -3.57 -16.78
CA ARG A 86 -2.19 -4.39 -16.85
C ARG A 86 -3.41 -3.60 -17.36
N LYS A 87 -3.62 -2.38 -16.84
CA LYS A 87 -4.72 -1.53 -17.29
C LYS A 87 -4.52 -1.04 -18.72
N LEU A 88 -3.30 -0.85 -19.15
CA LEU A 88 -2.98 -0.50 -20.53
C LEU A 88 -3.32 -1.66 -21.50
N GLU A 89 -3.03 -2.91 -21.11
CA GLU A 89 -3.44 -4.09 -21.86
C GLU A 89 -4.98 -4.19 -21.97
N GLU A 90 -5.70 -4.01 -20.85
CA GLU A 90 -7.17 -4.02 -20.80
C GLU A 90 -7.74 -2.89 -21.70
N TYR A 91 -7.20 -1.68 -21.59
CA TYR A 91 -7.66 -0.51 -22.34
C TYR A 91 -7.50 -0.68 -23.84
N SER A 92 -6.38 -1.25 -24.30
CA SER A 92 -6.12 -1.48 -25.73
C SER A 92 -7.18 -2.36 -26.41
N ARG A 93 -7.92 -3.15 -25.64
CA ARG A 93 -9.01 -4.01 -26.13
C ARG A 93 -10.36 -3.30 -26.24
N THR A 94 -10.51 -2.15 -25.60
CA THR A 94 -11.75 -1.34 -25.68
C THR A 94 -11.84 -0.59 -27.01
N ALA A 95 -13.02 -0.04 -27.31
CA ALA A 95 -13.19 0.82 -28.48
C ALA A 95 -12.43 2.15 -28.32
N ASP A 96 -12.46 2.75 -27.12
CA ASP A 96 -11.78 4.01 -26.81
C ASP A 96 -10.26 3.86 -26.77
N GLY A 97 -9.76 2.68 -26.41
CA GLY A 97 -8.36 2.32 -26.40
C GLY A 97 -7.83 1.71 -27.69
N ALA A 98 -8.57 1.80 -28.81
CA ALA A 98 -8.11 1.26 -30.08
C ALA A 98 -6.77 1.88 -30.51
N LEU A 99 -5.77 1.04 -30.77
CA LEU A 99 -4.43 1.41 -31.17
C LEU A 99 -4.11 0.78 -32.52
N TYR A 100 -3.50 1.55 -33.42
CA TYR A 100 -3.20 1.11 -34.77
C TYR A 100 -1.72 1.30 -35.08
N ALA A 101 -1.18 0.39 -35.87
CA ALA A 101 0.21 0.41 -36.39
C ALA A 101 0.27 0.05 -37.87
N VAL A 102 1.41 0.27 -38.45
CA VAL A 102 1.71 -0.20 -39.81
C VAL A 102 1.75 -1.74 -39.79
N ALA A 103 0.94 -2.36 -40.62
CA ALA A 103 0.81 -3.81 -40.66
C ALA A 103 2.13 -4.48 -41.09
N GLY A 104 2.56 -5.47 -40.30
CA GLY A 104 3.81 -6.19 -40.52
C GLY A 104 5.08 -5.41 -40.16
N CYS A 105 4.97 -4.26 -39.51
CA CYS A 105 6.12 -3.54 -38.96
C CYS A 105 6.52 -4.09 -37.59
N PRO A 106 7.75 -4.60 -37.37
CA PRO A 106 8.19 -5.14 -36.10
C PRO A 106 8.27 -4.09 -34.96
N PHE A 107 8.38 -2.81 -35.36
CA PHE A 107 8.39 -1.67 -34.43
C PHE A 107 6.97 -1.19 -34.07
N HIS A 108 5.93 -1.73 -34.66
CA HIS A 108 4.57 -1.22 -34.54
C HIS A 108 4.48 0.29 -34.79
N GLN A 109 5.22 0.79 -35.82
CA GLN A 109 5.29 2.22 -36.09
C GLN A 109 3.91 2.83 -36.27
N HIS A 110 3.79 4.07 -35.84
CA HIS A 110 2.58 4.84 -36.03
C HIS A 110 2.35 5.11 -37.52
N PRO A 111 1.13 4.99 -38.05
CA PRO A 111 0.89 5.29 -39.48
C PRO A 111 1.34 6.69 -39.90
N PHE A 112 1.41 7.65 -38.99
CA PHE A 112 1.92 9.01 -39.27
C PHE A 112 3.41 9.07 -39.59
N ASP A 113 4.21 8.11 -39.11
CA ASP A 113 5.66 8.08 -39.37
C ASP A 113 5.96 7.85 -40.86
N LEU A 114 5.00 7.28 -41.61
CA LEU A 114 5.14 7.04 -43.05
C LEU A 114 4.80 8.27 -43.90
N VAL A 115 4.22 9.30 -43.30
CA VAL A 115 3.80 10.51 -44.04
C VAL A 115 5.03 11.37 -44.34
N PRO A 116 5.30 11.71 -45.63
CA PRO A 116 6.40 12.59 -45.96
C PRO A 116 6.30 13.96 -45.26
N PRO A 117 7.43 14.55 -44.81
CA PRO A 117 7.45 15.82 -44.10
C PRO A 117 6.67 16.94 -44.78
N GLU A 118 6.74 17.00 -46.11
CA GLU A 118 6.16 18.07 -46.94
C GLU A 118 4.63 18.12 -46.90
N VAL A 119 3.98 17.00 -46.49
CA VAL A 119 2.51 16.91 -46.47
C VAL A 119 1.97 16.71 -45.04
N ARG A 120 2.82 16.73 -44.02
CA ARG A 120 2.40 16.50 -42.63
C ARG A 120 1.49 17.60 -42.09
N GLU A 121 1.75 18.85 -42.46
CA GLU A 121 0.92 19.99 -42.09
C GLU A 121 -0.54 19.83 -42.50
N ASP A 122 -0.79 19.26 -43.69
CA ASP A 122 -2.13 18.99 -44.19
C ASP A 122 -2.96 18.05 -43.31
N TYR A 123 -2.27 17.26 -42.49
CA TYR A 123 -2.86 16.28 -41.58
C TYR A 123 -2.75 16.66 -40.09
N HIS A 124 -2.19 17.85 -39.78
CA HIS A 124 -1.96 18.32 -38.40
C HIS A 124 -1.09 17.37 -37.57
N ILE A 125 0.02 16.88 -38.13
CA ILE A 125 0.94 15.91 -37.51
C ILE A 125 2.19 16.62 -36.96
N ALA A 126 2.02 17.72 -36.24
CA ALA A 126 3.15 18.51 -35.71
C ALA A 126 4.07 17.74 -34.75
N TRP A 127 3.55 16.80 -34.00
CA TRP A 127 4.31 16.08 -32.94
C TRP A 127 5.14 14.88 -33.46
N HIS A 128 5.07 14.58 -34.78
CA HIS A 128 5.89 13.59 -35.47
C HIS A 128 6.86 14.21 -36.50
N GLU A 129 7.24 15.47 -36.30
CA GLU A 129 8.02 16.20 -37.34
C GLU A 129 9.31 15.50 -37.75
N GLU A 130 10.03 14.89 -36.79
CA GLU A 130 11.31 14.23 -37.06
C GLU A 130 11.17 12.71 -37.29
N ALA A 131 9.96 12.15 -37.20
CA ALA A 131 9.76 10.73 -37.41
C ALA A 131 10.02 10.32 -38.87
N VAL A 132 10.72 9.22 -39.05
CA VAL A 132 11.00 8.61 -40.34
C VAL A 132 10.53 7.17 -40.37
N PRO A 133 10.14 6.63 -41.51
CA PRO A 133 9.85 5.21 -41.64
C PRO A 133 11.07 4.38 -41.22
N CYS A 134 10.83 3.26 -40.51
CA CYS A 134 11.90 2.29 -40.31
C CYS A 134 12.22 1.56 -41.61
N PRO A 135 13.37 0.88 -41.73
CA PRO A 135 13.76 0.20 -42.97
C PRO A 135 12.75 -0.84 -43.47
N VAL A 136 11.98 -1.46 -42.53
CA VAL A 136 10.90 -2.38 -42.93
C VAL A 136 9.75 -1.59 -43.57
N CYS A 137 9.38 -0.45 -42.97
CA CYS A 137 8.34 0.42 -43.53
C CYS A 137 8.71 1.03 -44.85
N ASP A 138 9.98 1.41 -45.09
CA ASP A 138 10.46 1.87 -46.39
C ASP A 138 10.25 0.81 -47.49
N ARG A 139 10.51 -0.46 -47.18
CA ARG A 139 10.21 -1.55 -48.10
C ARG A 139 8.71 -1.74 -48.32
N LEU A 140 7.90 -1.61 -47.27
CA LEU A 140 6.45 -1.68 -47.42
C LEU A 140 5.94 -0.55 -48.32
N ILE A 141 6.46 0.67 -48.18
CA ILE A 141 6.14 1.80 -49.03
C ILE A 141 6.47 1.46 -50.50
N ALA A 142 7.67 0.94 -50.77
CA ALA A 142 8.08 0.53 -52.11
C ALA A 142 7.22 -0.60 -52.69
N ARG A 143 6.95 -1.64 -51.87
CA ARG A 143 6.12 -2.80 -52.26
C ARG A 143 4.67 -2.42 -52.60
N HIS A 144 4.08 -1.47 -51.88
CA HIS A 144 2.71 -1.03 -52.09
C HIS A 144 2.58 0.13 -53.08
N GLY A 145 3.70 0.60 -53.66
CA GLY A 145 3.71 1.70 -54.65
C GLY A 145 3.33 3.05 -54.04
N GLY A 146 3.72 3.29 -52.80
CA GLY A 146 3.59 4.55 -52.11
C GLY A 146 2.98 4.41 -50.69
N TRP A 147 3.32 5.33 -49.80
CA TRP A 147 2.97 5.33 -48.42
C TRP A 147 1.44 5.29 -48.13
N LYS A 148 0.63 5.93 -48.97
CA LYS A 148 -0.84 5.96 -48.86
C LYS A 148 -1.48 4.58 -48.93
N ARG A 149 -0.84 3.62 -49.60
CA ARG A 149 -1.38 2.27 -49.83
C ARG A 149 -0.87 1.23 -48.83
N VAL A 150 0.07 1.61 -47.95
CA VAL A 150 0.60 0.70 -46.94
C VAL A 150 -0.53 0.28 -45.99
N PRO A 151 -0.70 -1.02 -45.69
CA PRO A 151 -1.75 -1.50 -44.79
C PRO A 151 -1.52 -1.04 -43.36
N VAL A 152 -2.62 -0.84 -42.65
CA VAL A 152 -2.68 -0.53 -41.19
C VAL A 152 -3.46 -1.62 -40.49
N GLU A 153 -2.99 -2.03 -39.35
CA GLU A 153 -3.65 -3.03 -38.52
C GLU A 153 -3.90 -2.51 -37.09
N ARG A 154 -4.93 -3.04 -36.46
CA ARG A 154 -5.17 -2.80 -35.03
C ARG A 154 -4.23 -3.67 -34.23
N ILE A 155 -3.51 -3.06 -33.29
CA ILE A 155 -2.64 -3.76 -32.35
C ILE A 155 -3.23 -3.75 -30.95
N TYR A 156 -2.86 -4.76 -30.16
CA TYR A 156 -3.27 -4.89 -28.77
C TYR A 156 -2.02 -4.96 -27.90
N ILE A 157 -1.99 -4.11 -26.88
CA ILE A 157 -0.88 -4.14 -25.92
C ILE A 157 -0.91 -5.48 -25.18
N SER A 158 0.23 -6.15 -25.09
CA SER A 158 0.38 -7.46 -24.48
C SER A 158 1.83 -7.70 -24.05
N ALA A 159 2.05 -7.87 -22.75
CA ALA A 159 3.37 -8.24 -22.23
C ALA A 159 3.79 -9.64 -22.69
N ARG A 160 2.83 -10.56 -22.88
CA ARG A 160 3.07 -11.92 -23.37
C ARG A 160 3.60 -11.91 -24.80
N ASP A 161 2.98 -11.10 -25.65
CA ASP A 161 3.29 -11.05 -27.08
C ASP A 161 4.35 -9.99 -27.42
N LYS A 162 4.90 -9.34 -26.37
CA LYS A 162 5.95 -8.31 -26.48
C LYS A 162 5.52 -7.09 -27.31
N VAL A 163 4.29 -6.63 -27.13
CA VAL A 163 3.71 -5.47 -27.81
C VAL A 163 3.39 -4.37 -26.81
N GLY A 164 4.04 -3.22 -26.91
CA GLY A 164 3.76 -2.04 -26.10
C GLY A 164 4.16 -2.15 -24.62
N VAL A 165 4.77 -3.25 -24.19
CA VAL A 165 5.24 -3.43 -22.80
C VAL A 165 6.52 -4.22 -22.77
N ALA A 166 7.56 -3.65 -22.14
CA ALA A 166 8.79 -4.37 -21.84
C ALA A 166 9.25 -4.07 -20.41
N LYS A 167 9.95 -5.04 -19.82
CA LYS A 167 10.61 -4.89 -18.51
C LYS A 167 12.09 -5.17 -18.63
N HIS A 168 12.90 -4.26 -18.10
CA HIS A 168 14.33 -4.46 -17.97
C HIS A 168 14.73 -4.44 -16.49
N THR A 169 15.53 -5.45 -16.09
CA THR A 169 16.18 -5.52 -14.78
C THR A 169 17.64 -5.85 -15.01
N PRO A 170 18.59 -5.00 -14.57
CA PRO A 170 20.00 -5.31 -14.62
C PRO A 170 20.30 -6.58 -13.81
N THR A 171 20.73 -7.65 -14.46
CA THR A 171 21.00 -8.94 -13.80
C THR A 171 22.50 -9.24 -13.69
N ASP A 172 23.27 -8.86 -14.70
CA ASP A 172 24.72 -9.02 -14.72
C ASP A 172 25.35 -7.84 -15.47
N LEU A 173 25.96 -6.95 -14.71
CA LEU A 173 26.65 -5.77 -15.26
C LEU A 173 27.76 -6.11 -16.29
N ARG A 174 28.30 -7.33 -16.27
CA ARG A 174 29.31 -7.77 -17.22
C ARG A 174 28.73 -8.21 -18.55
N ARG A 175 27.44 -8.62 -18.57
CA ARG A 175 26.75 -9.17 -19.73
C ARG A 175 25.64 -8.26 -20.29
N GLU A 176 25.41 -7.11 -19.64
CA GLU A 176 24.51 -6.12 -20.21
C GLU A 176 25.07 -5.60 -21.53
N ASP A 177 24.35 -5.86 -22.61
CA ASP A 177 24.67 -5.38 -23.94
C ASP A 177 23.50 -4.54 -24.49
N ILE A 178 23.85 -3.55 -25.28
CA ILE A 178 22.91 -2.67 -25.99
C ILE A 178 21.98 -3.48 -26.92
N THR A 179 22.46 -4.61 -27.41
CA THR A 179 21.70 -5.52 -28.27
C THR A 179 20.45 -6.10 -27.59
N ASN A 180 20.45 -6.21 -26.26
CA ASN A 180 19.25 -6.62 -25.49
C ASN A 180 18.13 -5.57 -25.55
N PHE A 181 18.45 -4.35 -25.93
CA PHE A 181 17.50 -3.24 -26.03
C PHE A 181 17.00 -2.99 -27.44
N VAL A 182 17.86 -3.22 -28.43
CA VAL A 182 17.58 -2.86 -29.84
C VAL A 182 17.52 -4.08 -30.75
N GLY A 183 18.04 -5.23 -30.33
CA GLY A 183 18.18 -6.41 -31.18
C GLY A 183 19.58 -6.58 -31.79
N ASN A 184 19.76 -7.61 -32.59
CA ASN A 184 21.05 -8.05 -33.11
C ASN A 184 21.09 -8.10 -34.65
N ILE A 185 22.30 -8.11 -35.19
CA ILE A 185 22.50 -8.48 -36.60
C ILE A 185 22.30 -10.00 -36.72
N ASN A 186 21.42 -10.38 -37.65
CA ASN A 186 21.25 -11.77 -38.04
C ASN A 186 22.33 -12.15 -39.06
N PHE A 187 23.42 -12.74 -38.57
CA PHE A 187 24.56 -13.09 -39.44
C PHE A 187 24.23 -14.10 -40.54
N ALA A 188 23.25 -14.96 -40.33
CA ALA A 188 22.81 -15.90 -41.36
C ALA A 188 22.12 -15.16 -42.51
N MET A 189 21.22 -14.25 -42.20
CA MET A 189 20.53 -13.40 -43.18
C MET A 189 21.49 -12.40 -43.84
N LEU A 190 22.42 -11.83 -43.05
CA LEU A 190 23.45 -10.94 -43.61
C LEU A 190 24.31 -11.65 -44.66
N LYS A 191 24.69 -12.90 -44.44
CA LYS A 191 25.44 -13.72 -45.39
C LYS A 191 24.64 -14.00 -46.67
N GLU A 192 23.36 -14.22 -46.54
CA GLU A 192 22.44 -14.48 -47.66
C GLU A 192 22.16 -13.21 -48.45
N ARG A 193 21.91 -12.09 -47.78
CA ARG A 193 21.53 -10.81 -48.40
C ARG A 193 22.72 -9.94 -48.85
N GLY A 194 23.87 -10.14 -48.24
CA GLY A 194 25.13 -9.48 -48.63
C GLY A 194 25.25 -7.99 -48.24
N SER A 195 24.30 -7.45 -47.48
CA SER A 195 24.30 -6.04 -47.08
C SER A 195 23.73 -5.81 -45.69
N THR A 196 24.42 -5.00 -44.87
CA THR A 196 23.92 -4.49 -43.60
C THR A 196 22.82 -3.45 -43.74
N TYR A 197 22.56 -2.95 -44.93
CA TYR A 197 21.43 -2.05 -45.23
C TYR A 197 20.12 -2.82 -45.48
N ASP A 198 20.17 -4.15 -45.54
CA ASP A 198 18.97 -4.95 -45.70
C ASP A 198 18.28 -5.10 -44.32
N PRO A 199 17.01 -4.67 -44.15
CA PRO A 199 16.28 -4.83 -42.89
C PRO A 199 16.17 -6.28 -42.39
N GLU A 200 16.18 -7.27 -43.31
CA GLU A 200 16.16 -8.68 -42.96
C GLU A 200 17.49 -9.16 -42.34
N ALA A 201 18.56 -8.34 -42.43
CA ALA A 201 19.82 -8.62 -41.77
C ALA A 201 19.78 -8.33 -40.25
N TYR A 202 18.64 -7.88 -39.71
CA TYR A 202 18.48 -7.56 -38.29
C TYR A 202 17.35 -8.37 -37.64
N ASP A 203 17.61 -8.86 -36.45
CA ASP A 203 16.59 -9.37 -35.55
C ASP A 203 16.15 -8.22 -34.64
N PHE A 204 14.99 -7.64 -34.92
CA PHE A 204 14.42 -6.52 -34.15
C PHE A 204 13.74 -7.01 -32.87
N GLU A 205 14.47 -7.73 -32.02
CA GLU A 205 13.99 -8.31 -30.76
C GLU A 205 14.58 -7.61 -29.53
N GLY A 206 14.38 -6.30 -29.45
CA GLY A 206 14.88 -5.49 -28.32
C GLY A 206 13.78 -4.95 -27.41
N LYS A 207 14.12 -4.68 -26.14
CA LYS A 207 13.16 -4.20 -25.15
C LYS A 207 12.56 -2.84 -25.47
N ILE A 208 13.31 -1.94 -26.09
CA ILE A 208 12.81 -0.65 -26.58
C ILE A 208 11.79 -0.88 -27.70
N ILE A 209 12.08 -1.83 -28.60
CA ILE A 209 11.20 -2.16 -29.71
C ILE A 209 9.88 -2.74 -29.19
N TRP A 210 9.97 -3.64 -28.21
CA TRP A 210 8.77 -4.23 -27.56
C TRP A 210 7.95 -3.21 -26.77
N ALA A 211 8.60 -2.18 -26.19
CA ALA A 211 7.95 -1.14 -25.41
C ALA A 211 7.32 -0.04 -26.28
N ASN A 212 7.69 0.04 -27.56
CA ASN A 212 7.17 1.08 -28.44
C ASN A 212 5.63 1.11 -28.42
N ARG A 213 5.06 2.28 -28.36
CA ARG A 213 3.63 2.57 -28.21
C ARG A 213 3.07 2.26 -26.82
N GLY A 214 3.94 2.08 -25.79
CA GLY A 214 3.55 1.78 -24.43
C GLY A 214 4.61 2.08 -23.37
N ILE A 215 4.95 1.12 -22.51
CA ILE A 215 5.78 1.34 -21.33
C ILE A 215 7.04 0.48 -21.35
N LEU A 216 8.21 1.12 -21.21
CA LEU A 216 9.46 0.50 -20.81
C LEU A 216 9.64 0.63 -19.29
N ASP A 217 9.47 -0.47 -18.59
CA ASP A 217 9.67 -0.59 -17.14
C ASP A 217 11.14 -0.95 -16.85
N TRP A 218 11.93 0.02 -16.36
CA TRP A 218 13.36 -0.15 -16.10
C TRP A 218 13.65 -0.17 -14.61
N THR A 219 13.71 -1.37 -14.04
CA THR A 219 14.01 -1.56 -12.61
C THR A 219 15.49 -1.34 -12.32
N GLU A 220 15.81 -0.73 -11.17
CA GLU A 220 17.19 -0.45 -10.73
C GLU A 220 18.02 0.28 -11.81
N VAL A 221 17.42 1.28 -12.46
CA VAL A 221 17.92 1.94 -13.65
C VAL A 221 19.38 2.42 -13.51
N PHE A 222 19.79 2.91 -12.34
CA PHE A 222 21.16 3.42 -12.11
C PHE A 222 22.20 2.33 -11.86
N LYS A 223 21.81 1.07 -11.78
CA LYS A 223 22.74 -0.06 -11.81
C LYS A 223 23.17 -0.41 -13.24
N SER A 224 22.49 0.09 -14.24
CA SER A 224 22.83 -0.15 -15.64
C SER A 224 24.15 0.52 -16.03
N ARG A 225 24.81 -0.04 -17.04
CA ARG A 225 26.04 0.54 -17.59
C ARG A 225 25.82 1.94 -18.14
N ARG A 226 26.84 2.80 -18.09
CA ARG A 226 26.78 4.18 -18.61
C ARG A 226 26.34 4.25 -20.06
N GLN A 227 26.75 3.31 -20.90
CA GLN A 227 26.32 3.23 -22.31
C GLN A 227 24.80 3.12 -22.45
N LEU A 228 24.14 2.34 -21.56
CA LEU A 228 22.68 2.21 -21.55
C LEU A 228 21.99 3.48 -21.00
N LEU A 229 22.62 4.17 -20.05
CA LEU A 229 22.11 5.46 -19.57
C LEU A 229 22.25 6.55 -20.65
N SER A 230 23.28 6.48 -21.51
CA SER A 230 23.40 7.37 -22.68
C SER A 230 22.34 7.06 -23.73
N LEU A 231 22.03 5.78 -23.99
CA LEU A 231 20.92 5.38 -24.85
C LEU A 231 19.57 5.86 -24.29
N LEU A 232 19.37 5.74 -22.97
CA LEU A 232 18.18 6.25 -22.29
C LEU A 232 18.03 7.76 -22.48
N LEU A 233 19.12 8.52 -22.37
CA LEU A 233 19.12 9.96 -22.64
C LEU A 233 18.68 10.28 -24.07
N GLU A 234 19.20 9.55 -25.05
CA GLU A 234 18.84 9.69 -26.45
C GLU A 234 17.36 9.39 -26.70
N LEU A 235 16.84 8.30 -26.15
CA LEU A 235 15.42 7.95 -26.22
C LEU A 235 14.50 9.05 -25.69
N ILE A 236 14.88 9.64 -24.56
CA ILE A 236 14.08 10.71 -23.93
C ILE A 236 14.17 12.00 -24.74
N GLN A 237 15.35 12.32 -25.27
CA GLN A 237 15.63 13.57 -25.95
C GLN A 237 15.15 13.55 -27.42
N SER A 238 15.55 12.52 -28.19
CA SER A 238 15.41 12.48 -29.64
C SER A 238 14.30 11.55 -30.12
N LYS A 239 13.69 10.74 -29.20
CA LYS A 239 12.65 9.76 -29.57
C LYS A 239 13.07 8.79 -30.65
N ARG A 240 14.35 8.51 -30.75
CA ARG A 240 14.94 7.63 -31.76
C ARG A 240 16.07 6.81 -31.18
N ILE A 241 16.34 5.71 -31.86
CA ILE A 241 17.53 4.90 -31.66
C ILE A 241 18.46 5.21 -32.83
N ASP A 242 19.66 5.71 -32.56
CA ASP A 242 20.68 6.01 -33.55
C ASP A 242 22.02 5.39 -33.11
N LEU A 243 22.27 4.18 -33.56
CA LEU A 243 23.47 3.41 -33.21
C LEU A 243 24.25 3.05 -34.49
N ALA A 244 25.59 3.08 -34.41
CA ALA A 244 26.49 2.89 -35.55
C ALA A 244 26.21 1.64 -36.39
N ASN A 245 25.69 0.57 -35.79
CA ASN A 245 25.43 -0.70 -36.49
C ASN A 245 23.95 -1.09 -36.45
N PHE A 246 23.05 -0.12 -36.29
CA PHE A 246 21.62 -0.35 -36.24
C PHE A 246 20.90 0.76 -37.01
N PRO A 247 19.85 0.46 -37.75
CA PRO A 247 19.12 1.51 -38.47
C PRO A 247 18.52 2.53 -37.50
N THR A 248 18.55 3.81 -37.89
CA THR A 248 17.84 4.85 -37.11
C THR A 248 16.34 4.57 -37.12
N VAL A 249 15.74 4.47 -35.94
CA VAL A 249 14.31 4.17 -35.77
C VAL A 249 13.69 5.14 -34.79
N HIS A 250 12.56 5.69 -35.16
CA HIS A 250 11.75 6.51 -34.28
C HIS A 250 10.89 5.64 -33.34
N VAL A 251 10.82 5.99 -32.07
CA VAL A 251 10.03 5.29 -31.02
C VAL A 251 9.20 6.26 -30.21
N ASP A 252 8.02 5.83 -29.82
CA ASP A 252 7.09 6.57 -28.96
C ASP A 252 6.69 5.74 -27.75
N GLU A 253 7.52 5.79 -26.71
CA GLU A 253 7.32 5.03 -25.48
C GLU A 253 7.44 5.91 -24.23
N VAL A 254 6.91 5.44 -23.13
CA VAL A 254 7.10 6.00 -21.79
C VAL A 254 8.10 5.15 -21.03
N VAL A 255 9.20 5.76 -20.61
CA VAL A 255 10.16 5.07 -19.74
C VAL A 255 9.87 5.36 -18.28
N ILE A 256 9.66 4.30 -17.50
CA ILE A 256 9.49 4.38 -16.05
C ILE A 256 10.67 3.70 -15.37
N GLY A 257 11.52 4.51 -14.73
CA GLY A 257 12.69 4.03 -14.00
C GLY A 257 12.38 3.77 -12.53
N HIS A 258 13.01 2.76 -11.95
CA HIS A 258 12.96 2.51 -10.50
C HIS A 258 14.37 2.63 -9.91
N SER A 259 14.48 3.23 -8.71
CA SER A 259 15.73 3.27 -7.96
C SER A 259 15.46 3.25 -6.46
N ASN A 260 16.50 2.94 -5.69
CA ASN A 260 16.53 3.20 -4.25
C ASN A 260 17.27 4.53 -3.97
N TYR A 261 17.16 5.04 -2.75
CA TYR A 261 17.81 6.31 -2.39
C TYR A 261 19.34 6.28 -2.46
N PRO A 262 20.06 5.24 -1.97
CA PRO A 262 21.51 5.18 -2.09
C PRO A 262 22.00 5.27 -3.54
N GLU A 263 21.40 4.51 -4.45
CA GLU A 263 21.75 4.53 -5.88
C GLU A 263 21.42 5.87 -6.53
N TYR A 264 20.26 6.45 -6.18
CA TYR A 264 19.87 7.76 -6.67
C TYR A 264 20.84 8.86 -6.20
N LEU A 265 21.29 8.83 -4.95
CA LEU A 265 22.26 9.81 -4.43
C LEU A 265 23.62 9.68 -5.11
N VAL A 266 24.08 8.47 -5.39
CA VAL A 266 25.32 8.24 -6.19
C VAL A 266 25.15 8.83 -7.58
N PHE A 267 24.04 8.53 -8.26
CA PHE A 267 23.75 9.10 -9.58
C PHE A 267 23.74 10.64 -9.58
N VAL A 268 23.13 11.25 -8.58
CA VAL A 268 23.07 12.73 -8.46
C VAL A 268 24.43 13.35 -8.23
N SER A 269 25.33 12.64 -7.56
CA SER A 269 26.69 13.11 -7.29
C SER A 269 27.65 13.04 -8.51
N GLU A 270 27.27 12.34 -9.59
CA GLU A 270 28.10 12.22 -10.79
C GLU A 270 27.80 13.37 -11.77
N ASP A 271 28.75 14.30 -11.97
CA ASP A 271 28.59 15.46 -12.87
C ASP A 271 28.32 15.07 -14.33
N ILE A 272 28.89 13.97 -14.78
CA ILE A 272 28.71 13.46 -16.14
C ILE A 272 27.24 13.08 -16.43
N MET A 273 26.43 12.89 -15.41
CA MET A 273 25.00 12.55 -15.52
C MET A 273 24.06 13.77 -15.49
N GLU A 274 24.61 14.99 -15.44
CA GLU A 274 23.82 16.23 -15.45
C GLU A 274 22.79 16.29 -16.59
N PRO A 275 23.10 15.93 -17.84
CA PRO A 275 22.13 15.98 -18.93
C PRO A 275 20.90 15.08 -18.70
N LEU A 276 21.11 13.91 -18.09
CA LEU A 276 20.02 13.01 -17.74
C LEU A 276 19.22 13.52 -16.55
N ARG A 277 19.91 14.09 -15.53
CA ARG A 277 19.23 14.67 -14.34
C ARG A 277 18.19 15.73 -14.72
N GLY A 278 18.50 16.61 -15.67
CA GLY A 278 17.57 17.63 -16.14
C GLY A 278 16.31 17.08 -16.83
N ARG A 279 16.31 15.81 -17.20
CA ARG A 279 15.22 15.15 -17.92
C ARG A 279 14.49 14.08 -17.09
N ILE A 280 14.68 14.11 -15.79
CA ILE A 280 14.00 13.19 -14.85
C ILE A 280 12.84 13.92 -14.18
N HIS A 281 11.68 13.27 -14.13
CA HIS A 281 10.59 13.60 -13.25
C HIS A 281 10.58 12.60 -12.09
N LYS A 282 11.11 13.01 -10.93
CA LYS A 282 11.24 12.15 -9.76
C LYS A 282 9.98 12.16 -8.92
N ILE A 283 9.54 10.98 -8.51
CA ILE A 283 8.50 10.79 -7.49
C ILE A 283 9.08 9.92 -6.37
N ASP A 284 9.03 10.44 -5.15
CA ASP A 284 9.47 9.69 -3.97
C ASP A 284 8.41 8.70 -3.52
N PHE A 285 8.81 7.45 -3.34
CA PHE A 285 7.97 6.33 -2.90
C PHE A 285 8.46 5.82 -1.53
N PRO A 286 8.17 6.50 -0.42
CA PRO A 286 8.53 6.03 0.92
C PRO A 286 7.72 4.78 1.29
N TYR A 287 8.00 4.17 2.43
CA TYR A 287 7.07 3.23 3.03
C TYR A 287 5.78 3.94 3.46
N ASN A 288 4.69 3.21 3.47
CA ASN A 288 3.42 3.72 3.96
C ASN A 288 3.54 4.15 5.45
N VAL A 289 2.99 5.32 5.76
CA VAL A 289 2.93 5.88 7.12
C VAL A 289 1.48 6.14 7.56
N ASP A 290 0.50 5.68 6.77
CA ASP A 290 -0.91 5.71 7.12
C ASP A 290 -1.33 4.40 7.79
N LEU A 291 -1.93 4.51 8.99
CA LEU A 291 -2.33 3.35 9.79
C LEU A 291 -3.38 2.49 9.08
N GLU A 292 -4.41 3.13 8.54
CA GLU A 292 -5.51 2.40 7.88
C GLU A 292 -5.07 1.79 6.55
N GLY A 293 -4.19 2.47 5.82
CA GLY A 293 -3.56 1.92 4.62
C GLY A 293 -2.72 0.68 4.93
N GLU A 294 -1.91 0.71 5.99
CA GLU A 294 -1.07 -0.43 6.39
C GLU A 294 -1.93 -1.63 6.86
N LYS A 295 -2.98 -1.40 7.62
CA LYS A 295 -3.95 -2.44 8.00
C LYS A 295 -4.60 -3.09 6.77
N LYS A 296 -5.00 -2.30 5.77
CA LYS A 296 -5.58 -2.82 4.52
C LYS A 296 -4.60 -3.69 3.75
N ILE A 297 -3.31 -3.33 3.72
CA ILE A 297 -2.26 -4.16 3.12
C ILE A 297 -2.24 -5.54 3.78
N TYR A 298 -2.21 -5.59 5.12
CA TYR A 298 -2.16 -6.87 5.86
C TYR A 298 -3.44 -7.71 5.71
N LYS A 299 -4.61 -7.07 5.68
CA LYS A 299 -5.87 -7.77 5.39
C LYS A 299 -5.83 -8.45 4.02
N THR A 300 -5.35 -7.73 3.00
CA THR A 300 -5.21 -8.28 1.64
C THR A 300 -4.26 -9.48 1.59
N LEU A 301 -3.18 -9.48 2.39
CA LEU A 301 -2.25 -10.61 2.50
C LEU A 301 -2.96 -11.87 3.06
N ILE A 302 -3.73 -11.71 4.13
CA ILE A 302 -4.47 -12.82 4.75
C ILE A 302 -5.58 -13.33 3.83
N GLU A 303 -6.36 -12.45 3.21
CA GLU A 303 -7.38 -12.85 2.24
C GLU A 303 -6.80 -13.64 1.06
N ARG A 304 -5.61 -13.24 0.60
CA ARG A 304 -4.87 -13.98 -0.43
C ARG A 304 -4.42 -15.35 0.07
N ALA A 305 -3.89 -15.43 1.30
CA ALA A 305 -3.47 -16.69 1.90
C ALA A 305 -4.66 -17.65 2.08
N ASN A 306 -5.80 -17.16 2.56
CA ASN A 306 -7.05 -17.92 2.70
C ASN A 306 -7.49 -18.49 1.35
N ARG A 307 -7.48 -17.69 0.28
CA ARG A 307 -7.83 -18.14 -1.09
C ARG A 307 -6.88 -19.20 -1.61
N ILE A 308 -5.57 -19.06 -1.41
CA ILE A 308 -4.57 -20.00 -1.91
C ILE A 308 -4.68 -21.36 -1.18
N ARG A 309 -4.94 -21.34 0.12
CA ARG A 309 -4.99 -22.55 0.94
C ARG A 309 -6.37 -23.21 1.01
N GLY A 310 -7.42 -22.47 0.64
CA GLY A 310 -8.81 -22.93 0.77
C GLY A 310 -9.26 -23.07 2.24
N GLU A 311 -8.56 -22.41 3.16
CA GLU A 311 -8.87 -22.35 4.59
C GLU A 311 -9.14 -20.91 4.98
N GLU A 312 -10.19 -20.67 5.76
CA GLU A 312 -10.48 -19.33 6.28
C GLU A 312 -10.01 -19.25 7.74
N LYS A 313 -8.94 -18.48 7.98
CA LYS A 313 -8.48 -18.16 9.32
C LYS A 313 -9.03 -16.82 9.77
N HIS A 314 -9.60 -16.81 10.95
CA HIS A 314 -10.09 -15.59 11.57
C HIS A 314 -8.91 -14.75 12.10
N VAL A 315 -8.93 -13.45 11.84
CA VAL A 315 -7.92 -12.49 12.34
C VAL A 315 -8.65 -11.27 12.90
N PRO A 316 -8.59 -11.03 14.22
CA PRO A 316 -9.17 -9.83 14.80
C PRO A 316 -8.51 -8.56 14.29
N GLU A 317 -9.25 -7.45 14.27
CA GLU A 317 -8.76 -6.14 13.85
C GLU A 317 -7.51 -5.69 14.63
N ASP A 318 -7.45 -6.01 15.90
CA ASP A 318 -6.34 -5.69 16.81
C ASP A 318 -4.99 -6.27 16.38
N VAL A 319 -5.00 -7.41 15.70
CA VAL A 319 -3.79 -8.04 15.17
C VAL A 319 -3.20 -7.19 14.04
N TYR A 320 -4.06 -6.73 13.14
CA TYR A 320 -3.64 -5.83 12.06
C TYR A 320 -3.19 -4.48 12.62
N GLU A 321 -3.89 -3.97 13.64
CA GLU A 321 -3.58 -2.69 14.26
C GLU A 321 -2.23 -2.74 14.99
N LEU A 322 -1.94 -3.78 15.78
CA LEU A 322 -0.65 -3.93 16.45
C LEU A 322 0.50 -3.98 15.45
N ALA A 323 0.39 -4.82 14.41
CA ALA A 323 1.40 -4.94 13.39
C ALA A 323 1.62 -3.61 12.64
N ALA A 324 0.54 -2.91 12.29
CA ALA A 324 0.61 -1.62 11.60
C ALA A 324 1.23 -0.53 12.47
N ARG A 325 0.83 -0.40 13.74
CA ARG A 325 1.44 0.55 14.68
C ARG A 325 2.93 0.32 14.85
N TYR A 326 3.34 -0.93 14.96
CA TYR A 326 4.75 -1.27 15.04
C TYR A 326 5.49 -0.90 13.74
N ALA A 327 4.93 -1.21 12.58
CA ALA A 327 5.49 -0.80 11.29
C ALA A 327 5.70 0.72 11.23
N LEU A 328 4.68 1.49 11.59
CA LEU A 328 4.73 2.94 11.57
C LEU A 328 5.78 3.49 12.54
N LYS A 329 5.85 2.95 13.77
CA LYS A 329 6.84 3.37 14.77
C LYS A 329 8.28 3.20 14.26
N THR A 330 8.58 2.13 13.53
CA THR A 330 9.90 1.92 12.92
C THR A 330 10.22 2.89 11.77
N ARG A 331 9.22 3.57 11.21
CA ARG A 331 9.33 4.47 10.05
C ARG A 331 9.22 5.96 10.42
N GLU A 332 8.85 6.27 11.66
CA GLU A 332 8.48 7.62 12.11
C GLU A 332 9.64 8.61 11.94
N ASP A 333 10.82 8.32 12.45
CA ASP A 333 12.00 9.20 12.40
C ASP A 333 12.46 9.53 10.98
N SER A 334 12.09 8.70 10.01
CA SER A 334 12.55 8.81 8.62
C SER A 334 11.44 9.20 7.64
N GLN A 335 10.23 9.48 8.10
CA GLN A 335 9.06 9.73 7.25
C GLN A 335 8.86 8.61 6.20
N GLY A 336 9.10 7.36 6.57
CA GLY A 336 8.96 6.20 5.69
C GLY A 336 10.14 5.91 4.77
N LEU A 337 11.25 6.65 4.87
CA LEU A 337 12.44 6.37 4.06
C LEU A 337 13.26 5.17 4.56
N ARG A 338 13.12 4.85 5.84
CA ARG A 338 13.74 3.71 6.53
C ARG A 338 12.70 3.02 7.40
N GLY A 339 13.07 1.90 8.01
CA GLY A 339 12.22 1.10 8.88
C GLY A 339 11.90 -0.27 8.29
N LEU A 340 11.00 -1.00 8.94
CA LEU A 340 10.60 -2.33 8.49
C LEU A 340 9.74 -2.25 7.23
N SER A 341 10.12 -3.05 6.22
CA SER A 341 9.40 -3.10 4.95
C SER A 341 8.07 -3.85 5.07
N PRO A 342 7.08 -3.60 4.20
CA PRO A 342 5.89 -4.43 4.12
C PRO A 342 6.19 -5.92 3.88
N ARG A 343 7.32 -6.27 3.25
CA ARG A 343 7.75 -7.67 3.07
C ARG A 343 8.08 -8.36 4.39
N PHE A 344 8.66 -7.63 5.35
CA PHE A 344 8.87 -8.16 6.69
C PHE A 344 7.55 -8.64 7.32
N PHE A 345 6.50 -7.83 7.19
CA PHE A 345 5.18 -8.18 7.71
C PHE A 345 4.48 -9.25 6.88
N GLU A 346 4.73 -9.33 5.56
CA GLU A 346 4.29 -10.45 4.72
C GLU A 346 4.84 -11.78 5.24
N ASP A 347 6.14 -11.81 5.59
CA ASP A 347 6.77 -12.98 6.20
C ASP A 347 6.20 -13.25 7.60
N ALA A 348 6.04 -12.22 8.45
CA ALA A 348 5.48 -12.37 9.79
C ALA A 348 4.04 -12.92 9.74
N PHE A 349 3.18 -12.39 8.89
CA PHE A 349 1.82 -12.93 8.71
C PHE A 349 1.81 -14.34 8.12
N SER A 350 2.76 -14.67 7.26
CA SER A 350 2.94 -16.03 6.73
C SER A 350 3.32 -17.01 7.83
N TYR A 351 4.24 -16.63 8.73
CA TYR A 351 4.55 -17.42 9.93
C TYR A 351 3.36 -17.51 10.88
N ALA A 352 2.69 -16.40 11.17
CA ALA A 352 1.49 -16.40 12.00
C ALA A 352 0.43 -17.34 11.43
N TYR A 353 0.23 -17.33 10.13
CA TYR A 353 -0.71 -18.23 9.45
C TYR A 353 -0.36 -19.72 9.65
N THR A 354 0.92 -20.07 9.68
CA THR A 354 1.36 -21.46 9.91
C THR A 354 1.30 -21.87 11.38
N LEU A 355 1.56 -20.95 12.30
CA LEU A 355 1.52 -21.19 13.73
C LEU A 355 0.08 -21.25 14.28
N ALA A 356 -0.83 -20.51 13.68
CA ALA A 356 -2.21 -20.41 14.13
C ALA A 356 -3.02 -21.67 13.83
N GLY A 357 -3.89 -22.05 14.76
CA GLY A 357 -4.98 -22.98 14.52
C GLY A 357 -6.09 -22.34 13.67
N ARG A 358 -7.26 -22.08 14.29
CA ARG A 358 -8.40 -21.42 13.61
C ARG A 358 -8.26 -19.90 13.52
N CYS A 359 -7.49 -19.28 14.41
CA CYS A 359 -7.36 -17.83 14.52
C CYS A 359 -5.90 -17.41 14.63
N ILE A 360 -5.58 -16.26 14.04
CA ILE A 360 -4.35 -15.53 14.31
C ILE A 360 -4.69 -14.49 15.39
N ASP A 361 -4.16 -14.67 16.58
CA ASP A 361 -4.36 -13.79 17.72
C ASP A 361 -3.12 -12.93 18.02
N LEU A 362 -3.19 -12.11 19.07
CA LEU A 362 -2.08 -11.20 19.45
C LEU A 362 -0.81 -11.96 19.86
N ASP A 363 -0.93 -13.10 20.54
CA ASP A 363 0.23 -13.91 20.91
C ASP A 363 0.86 -14.56 19.67
N THR A 364 0.02 -15.06 18.76
CA THR A 364 0.48 -15.68 17.51
C THR A 364 1.23 -14.71 16.62
N ILE A 365 0.70 -13.49 16.41
CA ILE A 365 1.40 -12.49 15.58
C ILE A 365 2.67 -11.98 16.26
N SER A 366 2.67 -11.86 17.61
CA SER A 366 3.87 -11.47 18.36
C SER A 366 4.99 -12.48 18.18
N ALA A 367 4.71 -13.77 18.39
CA ALA A 367 5.68 -14.84 18.20
C ALA A 367 6.16 -14.92 16.73
N ALA A 368 5.28 -14.65 15.77
CA ALA A 368 5.63 -14.63 14.36
C ALA A 368 6.56 -13.46 13.99
N ILE A 369 6.34 -12.27 14.55
CA ILE A 369 7.23 -11.11 14.37
C ILE A 369 8.62 -11.40 14.93
N GLU A 370 8.71 -11.93 16.17
CA GLU A 370 9.97 -12.31 16.78
C GLU A 370 10.73 -13.35 15.91
N ARG A 371 10.03 -14.38 15.45
CA ARG A 371 10.60 -15.40 14.58
C ARG A 371 11.08 -14.85 13.24
N THR A 372 10.38 -13.87 12.69
CA THR A 372 10.78 -13.22 11.44
C THR A 372 12.13 -12.53 11.59
N PHE A 373 12.40 -11.91 12.75
CA PHE A 373 13.71 -11.33 13.04
C PHE A 373 14.84 -12.35 13.07
N GLU A 374 14.61 -13.56 13.54
CA GLU A 374 15.62 -14.63 13.58
C GLU A 374 16.09 -15.05 12.19
N HIS A 375 15.21 -14.96 11.18
CA HIS A 375 15.46 -15.46 9.83
C HIS A 375 15.85 -14.38 8.81
N GLN A 376 15.69 -13.09 9.14
CA GLN A 376 16.06 -12.02 8.22
C GLN A 376 17.47 -11.51 8.44
N SER A 377 18.26 -11.50 7.35
CA SER A 377 19.61 -10.94 7.31
C SER A 377 19.56 -9.40 7.20
N MET A 378 19.28 -8.72 8.29
CA MET A 378 19.20 -7.26 8.35
C MET A 378 20.56 -6.66 8.72
N LYS A 379 21.37 -6.29 7.73
CA LYS A 379 22.73 -5.76 7.96
C LYS A 379 22.74 -4.35 8.57
N ASP A 380 21.72 -3.55 8.35
CA ASP A 380 21.69 -2.10 8.66
C ASP A 380 20.77 -1.72 9.82
N LEU A 381 20.07 -2.67 10.45
CA LEU A 381 19.12 -2.41 11.52
C LEU A 381 19.59 -3.05 12.83
N ASN A 382 19.56 -2.28 13.91
CA ASN A 382 19.85 -2.80 15.24
C ASN A 382 18.70 -3.70 15.72
N LEU A 383 18.85 -5.01 15.56
CA LEU A 383 17.85 -6.01 15.91
C LEU A 383 17.36 -5.88 17.36
N LYS A 384 18.28 -5.62 18.31
CA LYS A 384 17.92 -5.44 19.73
C LYS A 384 17.01 -4.23 19.92
N GLU A 385 17.28 -3.15 19.21
CA GLU A 385 16.48 -1.93 19.30
C GLU A 385 15.09 -2.15 18.70
N LEU A 386 14.99 -2.83 17.56
CA LEU A 386 13.71 -3.16 16.92
C LEU A 386 12.85 -4.08 17.80
N LEU A 387 13.45 -5.10 18.43
CA LEU A 387 12.74 -5.97 19.38
C LEU A 387 12.26 -5.18 20.61
N LYS A 388 13.10 -4.29 21.14
CA LYS A 388 12.71 -3.41 22.24
C LYS A 388 11.55 -2.50 21.85
N GLN A 389 11.64 -1.85 20.67
CA GLN A 389 10.53 -1.04 20.14
C GLN A 389 9.24 -1.86 19.94
N PHE A 390 9.36 -3.13 19.55
CA PHE A 390 8.21 -4.01 19.43
C PHE A 390 7.54 -4.26 20.80
N GLU A 391 8.31 -4.63 21.81
CA GLU A 391 7.78 -4.86 23.17
C GLU A 391 7.16 -3.59 23.77
N GLU A 392 7.79 -2.43 23.56
CA GLU A 392 7.23 -1.14 23.96
C GLU A 392 5.91 -0.85 23.23
N THR A 393 5.85 -1.05 21.93
CA THR A 393 4.63 -0.83 21.13
C THR A 393 3.51 -1.77 21.55
N LYS A 394 3.85 -3.04 21.80
CA LYS A 394 2.91 -4.06 22.30
C LYS A 394 2.35 -3.68 23.68
N ALA A 395 3.22 -3.26 24.59
CA ALA A 395 2.80 -2.83 25.92
C ALA A 395 1.89 -1.58 25.86
N GLU A 396 2.27 -0.56 25.08
CA GLU A 396 1.44 0.63 24.85
C GLU A 396 0.07 0.26 24.24
N PHE A 397 0.08 -0.64 23.27
CA PHE A 397 -1.16 -1.11 22.62
C PHE A 397 -2.09 -1.83 23.60
N ILE A 398 -1.54 -2.76 24.40
CA ILE A 398 -2.30 -3.53 25.39
C ILE A 398 -2.87 -2.60 26.47
N ASN A 399 -2.06 -1.67 27.01
CA ASN A 399 -2.52 -0.70 27.99
C ASN A 399 -3.68 0.15 27.46
N ARG A 400 -3.56 0.64 26.22
CA ARG A 400 -4.64 1.39 25.57
C ARG A 400 -5.91 0.55 25.39
N LYS A 401 -5.79 -0.75 25.11
CA LYS A 401 -6.95 -1.65 25.02
C LYS A 401 -7.61 -1.89 26.39
N VAL A 402 -6.81 -1.99 27.44
CA VAL A 402 -7.32 -2.04 28.81
C VAL A 402 -8.12 -0.77 29.12
N ASP A 403 -7.57 0.40 28.84
CA ASP A 403 -8.24 1.69 29.07
C ASP A 403 -9.55 1.80 28.26
N LEU A 404 -9.55 1.38 27.00
CA LEU A 404 -10.73 1.40 26.14
C LEU A 404 -11.83 0.46 26.66
N ILE A 405 -11.46 -0.75 27.11
CA ILE A 405 -12.39 -1.69 27.74
C ILE A 405 -13.03 -1.05 28.98
N VAL A 406 -12.22 -0.32 29.74
CA VAL A 406 -12.66 0.38 30.95
C VAL A 406 -13.62 1.51 30.62
N GLU A 407 -13.26 2.38 29.68
CA GLU A 407 -14.01 3.60 29.39
C GLU A 407 -15.30 3.33 28.61
N GLU A 408 -15.31 2.33 27.73
CA GLU A 408 -16.44 2.06 26.84
C GLU A 408 -17.29 0.85 27.27
N ILE A 409 -16.64 -0.27 27.63
CA ILE A 409 -17.35 -1.53 27.92
C ILE A 409 -17.96 -1.50 29.33
N VAL A 410 -17.20 -1.01 30.31
CA VAL A 410 -17.64 -0.98 31.71
C VAL A 410 -18.92 -0.17 31.87
N PRO A 411 -19.02 1.07 31.41
CA PRO A 411 -20.26 1.82 31.58
C PRO A 411 -21.45 1.22 30.83
N THR A 412 -21.21 0.60 29.68
CA THR A 412 -22.30 0.14 28.80
C THR A 412 -22.87 -1.21 29.19
N HIS A 413 -22.00 -2.18 29.47
CA HIS A 413 -22.40 -3.57 29.73
C HIS A 413 -22.43 -3.96 31.19
N PHE A 414 -21.86 -3.15 32.07
CA PHE A 414 -21.83 -3.36 33.51
C PHE A 414 -22.73 -2.38 34.27
N TYR A 415 -23.68 -1.76 33.57
CA TYR A 415 -24.59 -0.79 34.15
C TYR A 415 -25.33 -1.37 35.37
N ASP A 416 -25.94 -2.54 35.21
CA ASP A 416 -26.72 -3.17 36.31
C ASP A 416 -25.84 -3.53 37.50
N TYR A 417 -24.61 -3.99 37.25
CA TYR A 417 -23.66 -4.27 38.32
C TYR A 417 -23.23 -2.98 39.04
N GLY A 418 -22.90 -1.94 38.32
CA GLY A 418 -22.56 -0.62 38.87
C GLY A 418 -23.74 0.02 39.61
N GLN A 419 -24.96 -0.11 39.08
CA GLN A 419 -26.17 0.38 39.71
C GLN A 419 -26.45 -0.37 41.05
N ASN A 420 -26.25 -1.68 41.07
CA ASN A 420 -26.38 -2.46 42.31
C ASN A 420 -25.32 -2.07 43.33
N LEU A 421 -24.07 -1.88 42.95
CA LEU A 421 -23.02 -1.36 43.84
C LEU A 421 -23.39 -0.01 44.44
N TYR A 422 -23.90 0.90 43.58
CA TYR A 422 -24.36 2.22 44.01
C TYR A 422 -25.47 2.16 45.03
N LEU A 423 -26.49 1.33 44.80
CA LEU A 423 -27.61 1.17 45.74
C LEU A 423 -27.14 0.54 47.05
N ASN A 424 -26.29 -0.49 47.00
CA ASN A 424 -25.71 -1.12 48.17
C ASN A 424 -24.86 -0.13 48.99
N TYR A 425 -24.08 0.73 48.31
CA TYR A 425 -23.32 1.77 48.98
C TYR A 425 -24.24 2.78 49.67
N LEU A 426 -25.29 3.28 49.02
CA LEU A 426 -26.25 4.21 49.62
C LEU A 426 -26.91 3.62 50.85
N GLU A 427 -27.26 2.32 50.83
CA GLU A 427 -27.84 1.61 51.97
C GLU A 427 -26.84 1.50 53.11
N ALA A 428 -25.62 1.01 52.83
CA ALA A 428 -24.57 0.83 53.82
C ALA A 428 -24.12 2.16 54.45
N ALA A 429 -23.91 3.21 53.65
CA ALA A 429 -23.54 4.55 54.13
C ALA A 429 -24.64 5.14 55.04
N SER A 430 -25.93 4.93 54.68
CA SER A 430 -27.05 5.39 55.50
C SER A 430 -27.10 4.70 56.85
N ARG A 431 -26.87 3.39 56.91
CA ARG A 431 -26.82 2.61 58.15
C ARG A 431 -25.61 2.98 59.00
N ASN A 432 -24.47 3.27 58.36
CA ASN A 432 -23.26 3.74 59.04
C ASN A 432 -23.52 5.05 59.82
N VAL A 433 -24.19 6.01 59.21
CA VAL A 433 -24.56 7.29 59.82
C VAL A 433 -25.57 7.10 60.96
N ALA A 434 -26.51 6.16 60.80
CA ALA A 434 -27.51 5.81 61.85
C ALA A 434 -26.90 5.05 63.04
N GLY A 435 -25.62 4.67 63.00
CA GLY A 435 -24.95 3.91 64.07
C GLY A 435 -25.34 2.43 64.07
N GLU A 436 -25.91 1.93 62.98
CA GLU A 436 -26.28 0.52 62.86
C GLU A 436 -25.05 -0.34 62.49
N PRO A 437 -24.96 -1.59 62.96
CA PRO A 437 -23.87 -2.49 62.68
C PRO A 437 -23.87 -2.84 61.17
N LEU A 438 -22.72 -2.65 60.49
CA LEU A 438 -22.47 -3.06 59.12
C LEU A 438 -21.87 -4.47 59.09
N SER A 439 -22.22 -5.25 58.08
CA SER A 439 -21.49 -6.46 57.73
C SER A 439 -20.07 -6.15 57.26
N PRO A 440 -19.12 -7.10 57.33
CA PRO A 440 -17.76 -6.88 56.84
C PRO A 440 -17.70 -6.39 55.38
N THR A 441 -18.55 -6.92 54.53
CA THR A 441 -18.64 -6.56 53.10
C THR A 441 -19.22 -5.17 52.88
N GLU A 442 -20.21 -4.75 53.66
CA GLU A 442 -20.77 -3.39 53.60
C GLU A 442 -19.74 -2.36 54.07
N LYS A 443 -18.99 -2.67 55.13
CA LYS A 443 -17.92 -1.80 55.62
C LYS A 443 -16.81 -1.63 54.62
N GLU A 444 -16.36 -2.72 53.99
CA GLU A 444 -15.35 -2.71 52.91
C GLU A 444 -15.82 -1.85 51.72
N LEU A 445 -17.06 -2.00 51.28
CA LEU A 445 -17.64 -1.21 50.20
C LEU A 445 -17.66 0.29 50.51
N VAL A 446 -18.06 0.68 51.73
CA VAL A 446 -18.06 2.10 52.13
C VAL A 446 -16.64 2.65 52.17
N GLU A 447 -15.68 1.91 52.75
CA GLU A 447 -14.27 2.33 52.83
C GLU A 447 -13.65 2.45 51.42
N GLU A 448 -13.97 1.54 50.51
CA GLU A 448 -13.45 1.54 49.14
C GLU A 448 -13.99 2.73 48.32
N VAL A 449 -15.32 2.94 48.28
CA VAL A 449 -15.95 4.07 47.58
C VAL A 449 -15.42 5.40 48.09
N GLU A 450 -15.42 5.61 49.39
CA GLU A 450 -14.98 6.88 49.98
C GLU A 450 -13.47 7.07 49.88
N GLY A 451 -12.69 5.99 49.94
CA GLY A 451 -11.25 6.00 49.68
C GLY A 451 -10.90 6.54 48.29
N ILE A 452 -11.62 6.08 47.26
CA ILE A 452 -11.46 6.55 45.90
C ILE A 452 -11.88 8.02 45.77
N MET A 453 -13.01 8.40 46.37
CA MET A 453 -13.48 9.80 46.35
C MET A 453 -12.49 10.76 46.99
N VAL A 454 -11.85 10.35 48.10
CA VAL A 454 -10.79 11.14 48.74
C VAL A 454 -9.54 11.22 47.86
N ALA A 455 -9.13 10.11 47.28
CA ALA A 455 -7.97 10.08 46.36
C ALA A 455 -8.18 10.98 45.16
N LYS A 456 -9.40 11.05 44.63
CA LYS A 456 -9.78 11.97 43.51
C LYS A 456 -10.12 13.39 43.97
N ARG A 457 -9.93 13.73 45.23
CA ARG A 457 -10.23 15.06 45.82
C ARG A 457 -11.69 15.49 45.69
N GLN A 458 -12.61 14.56 45.54
CA GLN A 458 -14.04 14.85 45.48
C GLN A 458 -14.62 15.16 46.86
N ILE A 459 -14.09 14.51 47.88
CA ILE A 459 -14.36 14.82 49.29
C ILE A 459 -13.06 14.94 50.07
N SER A 460 -13.06 15.71 51.16
CA SER A 460 -11.92 15.73 52.08
C SER A 460 -12.03 14.59 53.10
N ARG A 461 -10.88 14.17 53.67
CA ARG A 461 -10.88 13.14 54.74
C ARG A 461 -11.76 13.52 55.93
N GLN A 462 -11.84 14.80 56.25
CA GLN A 462 -12.67 15.34 57.31
C GLN A 462 -14.14 15.54 56.90
N GLY A 463 -14.41 15.63 55.58
CA GLY A 463 -15.73 15.83 54.98
C GLY A 463 -16.55 14.56 54.77
N ARG A 464 -16.01 13.37 55.09
CA ARG A 464 -16.72 12.09 54.91
C ARG A 464 -18.06 12.04 55.63
N VAL A 465 -18.06 12.34 56.93
CA VAL A 465 -19.29 12.33 57.76
C VAL A 465 -20.30 13.35 57.24
N ALA A 466 -19.85 14.52 56.81
CA ALA A 466 -20.75 15.51 56.23
C ALA A 466 -21.36 15.03 54.91
N PHE A 467 -20.59 14.35 54.09
CA PHE A 467 -21.04 13.76 52.82
C PHE A 467 -22.05 12.62 53.07
N GLU A 468 -21.77 11.71 54.00
CA GLU A 468 -22.69 10.65 54.40
C GLU A 468 -24.02 11.19 54.93
N ASN A 469 -24.02 12.27 55.74
CA ASN A 469 -25.24 12.93 56.20
C ASN A 469 -26.08 13.50 55.05
N VAL A 470 -25.45 14.13 54.04
CA VAL A 470 -26.14 14.61 52.83
C VAL A 470 -26.74 13.43 52.05
N LEU A 471 -26.02 12.31 51.96
CA LEU A 471 -26.57 11.10 51.36
C LEU A 471 -27.79 10.57 52.08
N LEU A 472 -27.77 10.59 53.43
CA LEU A 472 -28.90 10.15 54.25
C LEU A 472 -30.13 11.01 54.00
N GLU A 473 -29.98 12.34 54.01
CA GLU A 473 -31.07 13.29 53.79
C GLU A 473 -31.71 13.12 52.41
N ARG A 474 -30.93 12.79 51.40
CA ARG A 474 -31.37 12.66 49.99
C ARG A 474 -31.52 11.20 49.53
N LYS A 475 -31.42 10.23 50.42
CA LYS A 475 -31.41 8.77 50.08
C LYS A 475 -32.56 8.37 49.15
N ALA A 476 -33.79 8.81 49.43
CA ALA A 476 -34.97 8.45 48.63
C ALA A 476 -34.94 9.03 47.21
N GLU A 477 -34.32 10.17 47.04
CA GLU A 477 -34.09 10.82 45.73
C GLU A 477 -32.97 10.09 45.00
N LEU A 478 -31.82 9.91 45.64
CA LEU A 478 -30.62 9.29 45.09
C LEU A 478 -30.88 7.81 44.68
N ALA A 479 -31.66 7.06 45.45
CA ALA A 479 -32.00 5.69 45.11
C ALA A 479 -32.84 5.54 43.83
N ARG A 480 -33.48 6.61 43.35
CA ARG A 480 -34.23 6.64 42.11
C ARG A 480 -33.39 7.09 40.90
N MET A 481 -32.18 7.60 41.16
CA MET A 481 -31.27 8.08 40.12
C MET A 481 -30.39 6.96 39.59
N SER A 482 -29.99 7.09 38.35
CA SER A 482 -28.88 6.31 37.80
C SER A 482 -27.56 6.72 38.51
N TYR A 483 -26.70 5.77 38.85
CA TYR A 483 -25.39 6.09 39.38
C TYR A 483 -24.56 6.98 38.46
N ARG A 484 -24.87 6.96 37.14
CA ARG A 484 -24.23 7.80 36.11
C ARG A 484 -24.58 9.27 36.24
N ASP A 485 -25.75 9.56 36.71
CA ASP A 485 -26.22 10.94 36.88
C ASP A 485 -25.72 11.55 38.20
N ASN A 486 -25.12 10.73 39.08
CA ASN A 486 -24.51 11.20 40.32
C ASN A 486 -23.03 11.56 40.07
N GLU A 487 -22.74 12.84 39.84
CA GLU A 487 -21.38 13.33 39.51
C GLU A 487 -20.33 12.92 40.55
N HIS A 488 -20.68 12.82 41.82
CA HIS A 488 -19.75 12.47 42.91
C HIS A 488 -19.43 10.98 42.96
N LEU A 489 -20.42 10.11 42.80
CA LEU A 489 -20.26 8.67 42.95
C LEU A 489 -19.92 7.94 41.65
N ARG A 490 -20.30 8.50 40.49
CA ARG A 490 -20.06 7.86 39.18
C ARG A 490 -18.61 7.43 39.01
N SER A 491 -17.68 8.32 39.33
CA SER A 491 -16.25 8.06 39.14
C SER A 491 -15.72 6.97 40.08
N ALA A 492 -16.19 6.95 41.33
CA ALA A 492 -15.79 5.94 42.31
C ALA A 492 -16.38 4.55 41.95
N ILE A 493 -17.66 4.47 41.61
CA ILE A 493 -18.32 3.22 41.21
C ILE A 493 -17.66 2.65 39.95
N ASN A 494 -17.39 3.47 38.93
CA ASN A 494 -16.71 3.01 37.73
C ASN A 494 -15.32 2.43 38.05
N GLU A 495 -14.56 3.05 38.95
CA GLU A 495 -13.24 2.57 39.36
C GLU A 495 -13.29 1.24 40.10
N ILE A 496 -14.28 1.04 40.98
CA ILE A 496 -14.50 -0.25 41.66
C ILE A 496 -14.84 -1.35 40.67
N VAL A 497 -15.76 -1.08 39.74
CA VAL A 497 -16.10 -2.04 38.68
C VAL A 497 -14.86 -2.37 37.85
N PHE A 498 -14.06 -1.38 37.53
CA PHE A 498 -12.81 -1.56 36.81
C PHE A 498 -11.79 -2.43 37.55
N ASN A 499 -11.53 -2.13 38.84
CA ASN A 499 -10.62 -2.91 39.66
C ASN A 499 -11.08 -4.38 39.79
N LYS A 500 -12.38 -4.59 39.86
CA LYS A 500 -12.98 -5.93 39.88
C LYS A 500 -12.70 -6.67 38.55
N ILE A 501 -12.85 -6.01 37.43
CA ILE A 501 -12.55 -6.59 36.11
C ILE A 501 -11.05 -6.89 35.95
N LYS A 502 -10.19 -6.01 36.41
CA LYS A 502 -8.74 -6.25 36.44
C LYS A 502 -8.38 -7.51 37.21
N ASN A 503 -8.90 -7.64 38.43
CA ASN A 503 -8.67 -8.82 39.24
C ASN A 503 -9.23 -10.10 38.58
N LEU A 504 -10.39 -10.01 37.96
CA LEU A 504 -10.99 -11.10 37.18
C LEU A 504 -10.07 -11.57 36.05
N LEU A 505 -9.52 -10.64 35.28
CA LEU A 505 -8.61 -10.96 34.18
C LEU A 505 -7.31 -11.61 34.65
N ARG A 506 -6.77 -11.16 35.82
CA ARG A 506 -5.61 -11.80 36.45
C ARG A 506 -5.89 -13.24 36.89
N LEU A 507 -7.03 -13.48 37.56
CA LEU A 507 -7.44 -14.82 37.97
C LEU A 507 -7.65 -15.73 36.77
N TYR A 508 -8.25 -15.19 35.70
CA TYR A 508 -8.46 -15.91 34.45
C TYR A 508 -7.13 -16.27 33.75
N GLU A 509 -6.17 -15.37 33.74
CA GLU A 509 -4.83 -15.64 33.17
C GLU A 509 -4.13 -16.79 33.92
N LYS A 510 -4.22 -16.79 35.27
CA LYS A 510 -3.63 -17.83 36.10
C LYS A 510 -4.40 -19.15 36.09
N SER A 511 -5.52 -19.21 35.37
CA SER A 511 -6.45 -20.37 35.38
C SER A 511 -6.97 -20.73 36.77
N GLU A 512 -7.11 -19.74 37.65
CA GLU A 512 -7.72 -19.91 38.96
C GLU A 512 -9.25 -20.02 38.83
N GLU A 513 -9.89 -20.75 39.78
CA GLU A 513 -11.35 -20.89 39.77
C GLU A 513 -12.02 -19.55 40.07
N LEU A 514 -12.95 -19.16 39.21
CA LEU A 514 -13.76 -17.96 39.37
C LEU A 514 -15.05 -18.27 40.11
N ASP A 515 -15.44 -17.40 41.02
CA ASP A 515 -16.75 -17.44 41.65
C ASP A 515 -17.88 -17.22 40.62
N HIS A 516 -19.13 -17.44 41.00
CA HIS A 516 -20.29 -17.30 40.10
C HIS A 516 -20.36 -15.89 39.48
N THR A 517 -20.13 -14.85 40.29
CA THR A 517 -20.11 -13.46 39.82
C THR A 517 -18.99 -13.20 38.81
N GLY A 518 -17.80 -13.75 39.07
CA GLY A 518 -16.66 -13.67 38.11
C GLY A 518 -16.96 -14.35 36.78
N GLN A 519 -17.64 -15.50 36.81
CA GLN A 519 -18.05 -16.20 35.56
C GLN A 519 -19.08 -15.39 34.77
N GLU A 520 -20.07 -14.77 35.44
CA GLU A 520 -21.05 -13.89 34.78
C GLU A 520 -20.39 -12.66 34.16
N LEU A 521 -19.50 -11.98 34.89
CA LEU A 521 -18.76 -10.81 34.42
C LEU A 521 -17.84 -11.15 33.22
N LEU A 522 -17.16 -12.29 33.30
CA LEU A 522 -16.36 -12.78 32.16
C LEU A 522 -17.23 -13.07 30.95
N GLY A 523 -18.40 -13.66 31.15
CA GLY A 523 -19.39 -13.89 30.08
C GLY A 523 -19.88 -12.59 29.42
N LEU A 524 -20.03 -11.52 30.19
CA LEU A 524 -20.35 -10.18 29.66
C LEU A 524 -19.21 -9.62 28.81
N LEU A 525 -17.96 -9.71 29.27
CA LEU A 525 -16.78 -9.31 28.51
C LEU A 525 -16.66 -10.08 27.18
N TYR A 526 -16.90 -11.39 27.19
CA TYR A 526 -16.91 -12.20 25.96
C TYR A 526 -17.96 -11.73 24.98
N ARG A 527 -19.20 -11.55 25.41
CA ARG A 527 -20.28 -11.07 24.52
C ARG A 527 -19.95 -9.72 23.93
N SER A 528 -19.38 -8.83 24.72
CA SER A 528 -18.94 -7.51 24.24
C SER A 528 -17.81 -7.61 23.21
N ALA A 529 -16.77 -8.41 23.49
CA ALA A 529 -15.66 -8.60 22.57
C ALA A 529 -16.13 -9.17 21.20
N VAL A 530 -17.05 -10.14 21.22
CA VAL A 530 -17.61 -10.73 20.00
C VAL A 530 -18.50 -9.73 19.26
N ALA A 531 -19.40 -9.06 19.95
CA ALA A 531 -20.41 -8.21 19.31
C ALA A 531 -19.86 -6.88 18.77
N GLN A 532 -18.90 -6.26 19.47
CA GLN A 532 -18.41 -4.92 19.16
C GLN A 532 -17.06 -4.89 18.44
N TYR A 533 -16.19 -5.85 18.73
CA TYR A 533 -14.80 -5.84 18.24
C TYR A 533 -14.48 -6.98 17.28
N GLY A 534 -15.47 -7.76 16.87
CA GLY A 534 -15.32 -8.81 15.85
C GLY A 534 -14.41 -9.98 16.28
N TYR A 535 -14.27 -10.24 17.58
CA TYR A 535 -13.56 -11.42 18.08
C TYR A 535 -14.40 -12.68 17.92
N CYS A 536 -13.78 -13.81 17.62
CA CYS A 536 -14.40 -15.10 17.87
C CYS A 536 -14.09 -15.56 19.30
N GLU A 537 -14.77 -16.58 19.79
CA GLU A 537 -14.57 -17.08 21.17
C GLU A 537 -13.10 -17.43 21.47
N VAL A 538 -12.37 -18.00 20.50
CA VAL A 538 -10.96 -18.40 20.68
C VAL A 538 -10.07 -17.16 20.83
N CYS A 539 -10.25 -16.17 19.94
CA CYS A 539 -9.48 -14.93 20.00
C CYS A 539 -9.79 -14.09 21.24
N ALA A 540 -11.06 -14.07 21.68
CA ALA A 540 -11.45 -13.36 22.89
C ALA A 540 -10.80 -13.98 24.14
N ARG A 541 -10.69 -15.31 24.19
CA ARG A 541 -9.96 -16.00 25.28
C ARG A 541 -8.48 -15.62 25.31
N SER A 542 -7.84 -15.58 24.15
CA SER A 542 -6.44 -15.17 24.04
C SER A 542 -6.27 -13.71 24.47
N LEU A 543 -7.13 -12.80 24.00
CA LEU A 543 -7.11 -11.39 24.39
C LEU A 543 -7.16 -11.23 25.90
N PHE A 544 -8.10 -11.88 26.59
CA PHE A 544 -8.25 -11.74 28.05
C PHE A 544 -7.06 -12.30 28.83
N LYS A 545 -6.39 -13.34 28.34
CA LYS A 545 -5.13 -13.81 28.91
C LYS A 545 -4.01 -12.78 28.75
N VAL A 546 -3.90 -12.19 27.54
CA VAL A 546 -2.89 -11.14 27.27
C VAL A 546 -3.14 -9.91 28.16
N LEU A 547 -4.40 -9.47 28.28
CA LEU A 547 -4.77 -8.35 29.15
C LEU A 547 -4.50 -8.68 30.64
N GLY A 548 -4.77 -9.91 31.08
CA GLY A 548 -4.51 -10.36 32.45
C GLY A 548 -3.03 -10.34 32.84
N ARG A 549 -2.11 -10.60 31.91
CA ARG A 549 -0.65 -10.48 32.10
C ARG A 549 -0.19 -9.03 32.31
N SER A 550 -0.91 -8.08 31.72
CA SER A 550 -0.53 -6.67 31.69
C SER A 550 -1.14 -5.83 32.82
N VAL A 551 -2.13 -6.38 33.52
CA VAL A 551 -2.83 -5.78 34.64
C VAL A 551 -2.31 -6.34 35.98
#